data_ec100d217b3a0efd441e0122dc19b67a
#
_entry.id   ec100d217b3a0efd441e0122dc19b67a
#
_cell.length_a   1.000
_cell.length_b   1.000
_cell.length_c   1.000
_cell.angle_alpha   90.00
_cell.angle_beta   90.00
_cell.angle_gamma   90.00
#
_symmetry.space_group_name_H-M   'P 1'
#
loop_
_entity.id
_entity.type
_entity.pdbx_description
1 polymer ?
#
loop_
_entity_poly.entity_id
_entity_poly.type
_entity_poly.pdbx_seq_one_letter_code
_entity_poly.pdbx_strand_id
1 'polypeptide(L)'
;MTSRIAVTSAPILPVLAKRWSPRSLDASYEISDQDLLSIVEAGRWAPSAMNVQPWRFSVAKRGSELFGKIASHLGGFNASWSPKSSAYVVVSAFTNGDSGQPGTTSQFDSGISAGHILIQAEALGLHGHVMGGIDHVALHTELGYPENLAVLVVIAIGKGAPAELLEGGAYDREVAMRSRLPLDEIVLHGLPNA
;
A
#
# COMPACT_ATOMS: atom_id res chain seq x y z
N MET A 1 10.80 22.28 -2.59
CA MET A 1 9.97 21.20 -2.05
C MET A 1 10.15 21.14 -0.54
N THR A 2 9.10 21.26 0.23
CA THR A 2 9.14 21.03 1.68
C THR A 2 9.55 19.58 1.93
N SER A 3 10.50 19.36 2.84
CA SER A 3 10.93 18.01 3.22
C SER A 3 9.73 17.16 3.68
N ARG A 4 9.56 15.97 3.10
CA ARG A 4 8.52 14.99 3.48
C ARG A 4 9.02 13.98 4.51
N ILE A 5 10.18 14.22 5.10
CA ILE A 5 10.73 13.36 6.16
C ILE A 5 9.86 13.52 7.41
N ALA A 6 9.53 12.41 8.05
CA ALA A 6 8.77 12.41 9.30
C ALA A 6 9.54 13.15 10.41
N VAL A 7 8.83 14.00 11.14
CA VAL A 7 9.32 14.54 12.42
C VAL A 7 8.96 13.52 13.49
N THR A 8 9.98 13.00 14.18
CA THR A 8 9.81 11.89 15.14
C THR A 8 10.34 12.28 16.51
N SER A 9 9.72 11.80 17.58
CA SER A 9 10.15 11.98 18.96
C SER A 9 11.24 10.99 19.40
N ALA A 10 11.52 9.96 18.59
CA ALA A 10 12.59 9.00 18.82
C ALA A 10 13.22 8.60 17.47
N PRO A 11 14.49 8.16 17.43
CA PRO A 11 15.12 7.69 16.20
C PRO A 11 14.40 6.49 15.58
N ILE A 12 14.14 6.56 14.26
CA ILE A 12 13.62 5.43 13.46
C ILE A 12 14.49 5.23 12.23
N LEU A 13 14.33 4.08 11.57
CA LEU A 13 15.06 3.81 10.32
C LEU A 13 14.75 4.88 9.27
N PRO A 14 15.77 5.35 8.51
CA PRO A 14 15.59 6.39 7.49
C PRO A 14 14.51 6.07 6.45
N VAL A 15 14.38 4.80 6.06
CA VAL A 15 13.34 4.36 5.12
C VAL A 15 11.93 4.58 5.69
N LEU A 16 11.73 4.36 7.00
CA LEU A 16 10.45 4.61 7.66
C LEU A 16 10.15 6.11 7.75
N ALA A 17 11.16 6.93 8.05
CA ALA A 17 11.01 8.37 8.11
C ALA A 17 10.67 8.99 6.75
N LYS A 18 11.28 8.48 5.68
CA LYS A 18 11.06 8.95 4.29
C LYS A 18 9.72 8.47 3.73
N ARG A 19 9.36 7.20 3.98
CA ARG A 19 8.17 6.58 3.41
C ARG A 19 6.90 7.41 3.68
N TRP A 20 6.20 7.74 2.63
CA TRP A 20 4.86 8.34 2.69
C TRP A 20 4.00 7.84 1.51
N SER A 21 2.79 8.30 1.36
CA SER A 21 1.85 7.83 0.35
C SER A 21 1.48 8.99 -0.59
N PRO A 22 2.32 9.31 -1.59
CA PRO A 22 2.04 10.34 -2.57
C PRO A 22 0.89 9.94 -3.49
N ARG A 23 0.28 10.95 -4.10
CA ARG A 23 -0.68 10.83 -5.20
C ARG A 23 -0.11 11.32 -6.51
N SER A 24 0.86 12.24 -6.44
CA SER A 24 1.57 12.70 -7.63
C SER A 24 2.61 11.67 -8.03
N LEU A 25 2.32 10.91 -9.08
CA LEU A 25 3.17 9.87 -9.62
C LEU A 25 3.55 10.19 -11.07
N ASP A 26 4.78 9.83 -11.43
CA ASP A 26 5.32 10.02 -12.77
C ASP A 26 4.71 9.01 -13.75
N ALA A 27 3.83 9.50 -14.62
CA ALA A 27 3.18 8.68 -15.63
C ALA A 27 4.12 8.19 -16.74
N SER A 28 5.33 8.74 -16.84
CA SER A 28 6.33 8.28 -17.81
C SER A 28 7.25 7.19 -17.25
N TYR A 29 7.33 7.05 -15.92
CA TYR A 29 8.17 6.05 -15.29
C TYR A 29 7.56 4.65 -15.43
N GLU A 30 8.36 3.70 -15.90
CA GLU A 30 8.00 2.28 -15.98
C GLU A 30 8.82 1.49 -14.97
N ILE A 31 8.14 0.79 -14.07
CA ILE A 31 8.81 -0.08 -13.10
C ILE A 31 9.40 -1.30 -13.80
N SER A 32 10.65 -1.66 -13.45
CA SER A 32 11.26 -2.90 -13.93
C SER A 32 10.57 -4.13 -13.33
N ASP A 33 10.61 -5.24 -14.04
CA ASP A 33 10.09 -6.52 -13.51
C ASP A 33 10.87 -6.96 -12.27
N GLN A 34 12.17 -6.68 -12.23
CA GLN A 34 13.04 -7.00 -11.08
C GLN A 34 12.65 -6.20 -9.83
N ASP A 35 12.39 -4.89 -9.97
CA ASP A 35 11.97 -4.06 -8.83
C ASP A 35 10.58 -4.46 -8.34
N LEU A 36 9.66 -4.72 -9.27
CA LEU A 36 8.30 -5.16 -8.92
C LEU A 36 8.31 -6.52 -8.21
N LEU A 37 9.11 -7.47 -8.70
CA LEU A 37 9.31 -8.76 -8.05
C LEU A 37 9.91 -8.59 -6.65
N SER A 38 10.93 -7.74 -6.49
CA SER A 38 11.56 -7.44 -5.19
C SER A 38 10.57 -6.86 -4.18
N ILE A 39 9.67 -5.99 -4.64
CA ILE A 39 8.62 -5.38 -3.79
C ILE A 39 7.63 -6.45 -3.31
N VAL A 40 7.17 -7.31 -4.20
CA VAL A 40 6.24 -8.40 -3.85
C VAL A 40 6.92 -9.45 -2.96
N GLU A 41 8.19 -9.76 -3.23
CA GLU A 41 9.00 -10.67 -2.41
C GLU A 41 9.13 -10.17 -0.95
N ALA A 42 9.31 -8.87 -0.74
CA ALA A 42 9.32 -8.32 0.61
C ALA A 42 7.98 -8.55 1.34
N GLY A 43 6.85 -8.43 0.63
CA GLY A 43 5.53 -8.78 1.17
C GLY A 43 5.40 -10.26 1.53
N ARG A 44 5.96 -11.14 0.71
CA ARG A 44 5.97 -12.59 0.96
C ARG A 44 6.74 -12.99 2.22
N TRP A 45 7.78 -12.25 2.58
CA TRP A 45 8.61 -12.49 3.78
C TRP A 45 8.08 -11.85 5.05
N ALA A 46 6.86 -11.34 5.06
CA ALA A 46 6.22 -10.87 6.28
C ALA A 46 6.01 -12.02 7.28
N PRO A 47 6.04 -11.76 8.60
CA PRO A 47 5.63 -12.75 9.59
C PRO A 47 4.11 -12.97 9.55
N SER A 48 3.68 -14.17 9.92
CA SER A 48 2.27 -14.49 10.13
C SER A 48 2.08 -15.45 11.28
N ALA A 49 0.91 -15.44 11.91
CA ALA A 49 0.56 -16.38 12.96
C ALA A 49 0.77 -17.81 12.45
N MET A 50 1.55 -18.61 13.18
CA MET A 50 1.88 -20.00 12.86
C MET A 50 2.43 -20.22 11.43
N ASN A 51 2.97 -19.16 10.82
CA ASN A 51 3.45 -19.15 9.43
C ASN A 51 2.37 -19.53 8.39
N VAL A 52 1.12 -19.15 8.64
CA VAL A 52 -0.02 -19.47 7.77
C VAL A 52 0.06 -18.78 6.41
N GLN A 53 0.69 -17.59 6.34
CA GLN A 53 0.89 -16.83 5.11
C GLN A 53 -0.43 -16.61 4.35
N PRO A 54 -1.41 -15.93 4.96
CA PRO A 54 -2.78 -15.85 4.44
C PRO A 54 -2.93 -14.94 3.22
N TRP A 55 -1.94 -14.09 2.94
CA TRP A 55 -1.98 -13.13 1.84
C TRP A 55 -1.89 -13.79 0.47
N ARG A 56 -2.58 -13.17 -0.49
CA ARG A 56 -2.44 -13.44 -1.93
C ARG A 56 -2.32 -12.11 -2.66
N PHE A 57 -1.52 -12.09 -3.72
CA PHE A 57 -1.30 -10.88 -4.49
C PHE A 57 -1.73 -11.06 -5.94
N SER A 58 -2.46 -10.07 -6.49
CA SER A 58 -2.53 -9.87 -7.93
C SER A 58 -1.72 -8.65 -8.29
N VAL A 59 -0.81 -8.80 -9.25
CA VAL A 59 0.18 -7.78 -9.61
C VAL A 59 -0.02 -7.37 -11.05
N ALA A 60 -0.20 -6.08 -11.31
CA ALA A 60 -0.48 -5.55 -12.63
C ALA A 60 0.43 -4.36 -12.96
N LYS A 61 1.18 -4.42 -14.06
CA LYS A 61 1.92 -3.28 -14.60
C LYS A 61 0.99 -2.40 -15.43
N ARG A 62 1.21 -1.09 -15.41
CA ARG A 62 0.49 -0.15 -16.27
C ARG A 62 0.56 -0.59 -17.73
N GLY A 63 -0.56 -0.46 -18.43
CA GLY A 63 -0.72 -0.90 -19.83
C GLY A 63 -1.14 -2.36 -19.99
N SER A 64 -1.11 -3.20 -18.94
CA SER A 64 -1.68 -4.54 -19.01
C SER A 64 -3.21 -4.51 -18.88
N GLU A 65 -3.89 -5.53 -19.42
CA GLU A 65 -5.34 -5.71 -19.27
C GLU A 65 -5.74 -5.75 -17.78
N LEU A 66 -4.98 -6.47 -16.96
CA LEU A 66 -5.23 -6.59 -15.53
C LEU A 66 -5.15 -5.23 -14.81
N PHE A 67 -4.22 -4.34 -15.21
CA PHE A 67 -4.14 -3.00 -14.67
C PHE A 67 -5.43 -2.20 -14.93
N GLY A 68 -5.95 -2.28 -16.16
CA GLY A 68 -7.22 -1.65 -16.55
C GLY A 68 -8.40 -2.18 -15.74
N LYS A 69 -8.49 -3.50 -15.56
CA LYS A 69 -9.50 -4.17 -14.73
C LYS A 69 -9.46 -3.67 -13.29
N ILE A 70 -8.29 -3.64 -12.64
CA ILE A 70 -8.16 -3.12 -11.27
C ILE A 70 -8.55 -1.64 -11.21
N ALA A 71 -8.09 -0.82 -12.16
CA ALA A 71 -8.35 0.62 -12.20
C ALA A 71 -9.85 0.93 -12.27
N SER A 72 -10.66 0.13 -12.99
CA SER A 72 -12.09 0.35 -13.15
C SER A 72 -12.91 0.17 -11.86
N HIS A 73 -12.33 -0.50 -10.85
CA HIS A 73 -12.96 -0.73 -9.55
C HIS A 73 -12.44 0.16 -8.43
N LEU A 74 -11.59 1.15 -8.75
CA LEU A 74 -11.13 2.13 -7.78
C LEU A 74 -12.19 3.20 -7.55
N GLY A 75 -12.46 3.54 -6.28
CA GLY A 75 -13.41 4.60 -5.93
C GLY A 75 -12.99 5.96 -6.50
N GLY A 76 -13.98 6.83 -6.81
CA GLY A 76 -13.83 8.05 -7.59
C GLY A 76 -12.61 8.92 -7.30
N PHE A 77 -12.29 9.17 -6.02
CA PHE A 77 -11.10 9.95 -5.66
C PHE A 77 -9.80 9.22 -6.01
N ASN A 78 -9.71 7.90 -5.79
CA ASN A 78 -8.52 7.13 -6.13
C ASN A 78 -8.35 7.01 -7.66
N ALA A 79 -9.45 6.87 -8.40
CA ALA A 79 -9.45 6.81 -9.85
C ALA A 79 -8.89 8.10 -10.50
N SER A 80 -8.97 9.26 -9.83
CA SER A 80 -8.52 10.53 -10.39
C SER A 80 -7.00 10.67 -10.50
N TRP A 81 -6.22 9.95 -9.69
CA TRP A 81 -4.76 10.10 -9.64
C TRP A 81 -4.00 8.79 -9.85
N SER A 82 -4.52 7.66 -9.35
CA SER A 82 -3.77 6.40 -9.29
C SER A 82 -3.46 5.75 -10.65
N PRO A 83 -4.19 6.00 -11.77
CA PRO A 83 -3.81 5.46 -13.08
C PRO A 83 -2.43 5.92 -13.58
N LYS A 84 -1.84 6.96 -12.97
CA LYS A 84 -0.46 7.39 -13.24
C LYS A 84 0.59 6.49 -12.57
N SER A 85 0.21 5.57 -11.68
CA SER A 85 1.14 4.61 -11.07
C SER A 85 1.72 3.64 -12.12
N SER A 86 2.91 3.10 -11.84
CA SER A 86 3.57 2.15 -12.74
C SER A 86 3.04 0.72 -12.58
N ALA A 87 2.50 0.42 -11.39
CA ALA A 87 1.90 -0.88 -11.10
C ALA A 87 0.86 -0.78 -9.99
N TYR A 88 -0.04 -1.77 -9.96
CA TYR A 88 -0.90 -2.08 -8.83
C TYR A 88 -0.53 -3.44 -8.22
N VAL A 89 -0.61 -3.50 -6.89
CA VAL A 89 -0.59 -4.76 -6.13
C VAL A 89 -1.89 -4.83 -5.34
N VAL A 90 -2.76 -5.77 -5.73
CA VAL A 90 -3.95 -6.12 -4.93
C VAL A 90 -3.50 -7.03 -3.81
N VAL A 91 -3.76 -6.65 -2.57
CA VAL A 91 -3.52 -7.48 -1.40
C VAL A 91 -4.84 -8.10 -0.98
N SER A 92 -4.89 -9.41 -0.96
CA SER A 92 -6.04 -10.20 -0.57
C SER A 92 -5.66 -11.19 0.52
N ALA A 93 -6.62 -11.63 1.32
CA ALA A 93 -6.38 -12.60 2.39
C ALA A 93 -7.47 -13.66 2.45
N PHE A 94 -7.10 -14.88 2.77
CA PHE A 94 -8.08 -15.91 3.11
C PHE A 94 -8.88 -15.53 4.35
N THR A 95 -10.21 -15.63 4.25
CA THR A 95 -11.16 -15.27 5.31
C THR A 95 -11.36 -16.40 6.31
N ASN A 96 -11.33 -17.65 5.81
CA ASN A 96 -11.41 -18.88 6.59
C ASN A 96 -10.24 -19.74 6.13
N GLY A 97 -9.14 -19.71 6.88
CA GLY A 97 -7.99 -20.51 6.49
C GLY A 97 -8.28 -21.99 6.57
N ASP A 98 -7.73 -22.77 5.65
CA ASP A 98 -7.61 -24.24 5.80
C ASP A 98 -6.88 -24.62 7.10
N SER A 99 -6.28 -23.63 7.76
CA SER A 99 -5.60 -23.69 9.05
C SER A 99 -6.49 -23.42 10.27
N GLY A 100 -7.79 -23.14 10.08
CA GLY A 100 -8.72 -22.79 11.16
C GLY A 100 -8.43 -21.43 11.84
N GLN A 101 -7.60 -20.58 11.23
CA GLN A 101 -7.28 -19.27 11.79
C GLN A 101 -8.44 -18.28 11.62
N PRO A 102 -8.74 -17.47 12.65
CA PRO A 102 -9.77 -16.43 12.57
C PRO A 102 -9.42 -15.42 11.46
N GLY A 103 -10.43 -14.96 10.72
CA GLY A 103 -10.26 -13.95 9.66
C GLY A 103 -9.60 -12.64 10.11
N THR A 104 -9.65 -12.31 11.41
CA THR A 104 -8.96 -11.16 12.01
C THR A 104 -7.44 -11.29 11.98
N THR A 105 -6.88 -12.46 12.25
CA THR A 105 -5.41 -12.71 12.14
C THR A 105 -4.97 -12.61 10.69
N SER A 106 -5.72 -13.14 9.76
CA SER A 106 -5.39 -13.07 8.32
C SER A 106 -5.30 -11.63 7.81
N GLN A 107 -6.20 -10.76 8.26
CA GLN A 107 -6.16 -9.33 7.90
C GLN A 107 -4.96 -8.62 8.54
N PHE A 108 -4.67 -8.90 9.82
CA PHE A 108 -3.52 -8.33 10.52
C PHE A 108 -2.21 -8.74 9.84
N ASP A 109 -2.01 -10.02 9.58
CA ASP A 109 -0.81 -10.57 8.95
C ASP A 109 -0.64 -10.00 7.53
N SER A 110 -1.74 -9.88 6.76
CA SER A 110 -1.71 -9.26 5.43
C SER A 110 -1.42 -7.76 5.48
N GLY A 111 -1.83 -7.07 6.56
CA GLY A 111 -1.45 -5.67 6.82
C GLY A 111 0.05 -5.52 7.05
N ILE A 112 0.69 -6.44 7.79
CA ILE A 112 2.15 -6.47 7.95
C ILE A 112 2.83 -6.69 6.59
N SER A 113 2.32 -7.62 5.79
CA SER A 113 2.81 -7.88 4.43
C SER A 113 2.72 -6.64 3.53
N ALA A 114 1.59 -5.93 3.55
CA ALA A 114 1.45 -4.66 2.85
C ALA A 114 2.46 -3.60 3.34
N GLY A 115 2.73 -3.56 4.64
CA GLY A 115 3.78 -2.70 5.22
C GLY A 115 5.17 -3.00 4.67
N HIS A 116 5.55 -4.28 4.53
CA HIS A 116 6.81 -4.69 3.91
C HIS A 116 6.91 -4.27 2.44
N ILE A 117 5.83 -4.41 1.66
CA ILE A 117 5.73 -3.92 0.28
C ILE A 117 6.04 -2.42 0.21
N LEU A 118 5.45 -1.62 1.11
CA LEU A 118 5.66 -0.16 1.14
C LEU A 118 7.10 0.23 1.51
N ILE A 119 7.71 -0.48 2.46
CA ILE A 119 9.09 -0.25 2.90
C ILE A 119 10.07 -0.59 1.78
N GLN A 120 9.85 -1.72 1.10
CA GLN A 120 10.71 -2.13 -0.02
C GLN A 120 10.59 -1.18 -1.20
N ALA A 121 9.38 -0.71 -1.54
CA ALA A 121 9.19 0.30 -2.57
C ALA A 121 10.00 1.58 -2.26
N GLU A 122 9.90 2.09 -1.02
CA GLU A 122 10.65 3.28 -0.58
C GLU A 122 12.18 3.04 -0.62
N ALA A 123 12.65 1.86 -0.24
CA ALA A 123 14.07 1.50 -0.30
C ALA A 123 14.63 1.51 -1.73
N LEU A 124 13.78 1.21 -2.71
CA LEU A 124 14.10 1.29 -4.15
C LEU A 124 13.94 2.70 -4.74
N GLY A 125 13.60 3.71 -3.93
CA GLY A 125 13.32 5.08 -4.38
C GLY A 125 11.99 5.24 -5.11
N LEU A 126 11.08 4.30 -4.90
CA LEU A 126 9.70 4.30 -5.36
C LEU A 126 8.76 4.58 -4.18
N HIS A 127 7.49 4.80 -4.48
CA HIS A 127 6.48 5.00 -3.46
C HIS A 127 5.34 4.01 -3.60
N GLY A 128 4.77 3.63 -2.46
CA GLY A 128 3.54 2.85 -2.39
C GLY A 128 2.42 3.64 -1.70
N HIS A 129 1.22 3.62 -2.28
CA HIS A 129 0.02 4.23 -1.71
C HIS A 129 -1.07 3.19 -1.57
N VAL A 130 -1.44 2.87 -0.33
CA VAL A 130 -2.52 1.92 -0.03
C VAL A 130 -3.88 2.58 -0.21
N MET A 131 -4.74 1.96 -1.00
CA MET A 131 -6.09 2.42 -1.29
C MET A 131 -7.11 1.40 -0.77
N GLY A 132 -7.96 1.84 0.18
CA GLY A 132 -9.11 1.07 0.66
C GLY A 132 -10.44 1.52 0.04
N GLY A 133 -10.46 2.68 -0.63
CA GLY A 133 -11.64 3.17 -1.37
C GLY A 133 -11.74 2.47 -2.72
N ILE A 134 -12.19 1.23 -2.74
CA ILE A 134 -12.33 0.35 -3.90
C ILE A 134 -13.67 -0.38 -3.81
N ASP A 135 -14.20 -0.85 -4.92
CA ASP A 135 -15.33 -1.79 -4.92
C ASP A 135 -14.78 -3.20 -4.71
N HIS A 136 -14.75 -3.64 -3.44
CA HIS A 136 -14.18 -4.92 -3.04
C HIS A 136 -14.89 -6.11 -3.68
N VAL A 137 -16.22 -6.05 -3.79
CA VAL A 137 -17.05 -7.16 -4.31
C VAL A 137 -16.88 -7.26 -5.83
N ALA A 138 -16.98 -6.13 -6.52
CA ALA A 138 -16.83 -6.13 -7.96
C ALA A 138 -15.40 -6.51 -8.38
N LEU A 139 -14.36 -6.01 -7.69
CA LEU A 139 -12.97 -6.39 -7.97
C LEU A 139 -12.70 -7.87 -7.67
N HIS A 140 -13.25 -8.41 -6.58
CA HIS A 140 -13.16 -9.84 -6.27
C HIS A 140 -13.73 -10.69 -7.43
N THR A 141 -14.91 -10.32 -7.92
CA THR A 141 -15.58 -11.00 -9.04
C THR A 141 -14.78 -10.89 -10.33
N GLU A 142 -14.29 -9.69 -10.66
CA GLU A 142 -13.49 -9.42 -11.86
C GLU A 142 -12.19 -10.23 -11.88
N LEU A 143 -11.57 -10.43 -10.71
CA LEU A 143 -10.35 -11.21 -10.56
C LEU A 143 -10.60 -12.73 -10.49
N GLY A 144 -11.85 -13.17 -10.48
CA GLY A 144 -12.23 -14.59 -10.41
C GLY A 144 -11.74 -15.27 -9.13
N TYR A 145 -11.72 -14.56 -8.02
CA TYR A 145 -11.21 -15.09 -6.75
C TYR A 145 -12.18 -16.11 -6.14
N PRO A 146 -11.66 -17.11 -5.41
CA PRO A 146 -12.50 -18.04 -4.67
C PRO A 146 -13.23 -17.33 -3.52
N GLU A 147 -14.40 -17.83 -3.11
CA GLU A 147 -15.27 -17.21 -2.11
C GLU A 147 -14.58 -16.92 -0.77
N ASN A 148 -13.61 -17.75 -0.39
CA ASN A 148 -12.84 -17.60 0.84
C ASN A 148 -11.63 -16.67 0.74
N LEU A 149 -11.43 -15.94 -0.38
CA LEU A 149 -10.35 -14.98 -0.57
C LEU A 149 -10.91 -13.55 -0.69
N ALA A 150 -10.76 -12.74 0.35
CA ALA A 150 -11.24 -11.37 0.36
C ALA A 150 -10.19 -10.39 -0.19
N VAL A 151 -10.61 -9.46 -1.04
CA VAL A 151 -9.81 -8.29 -1.42
C VAL A 151 -9.75 -7.32 -0.23
N LEU A 152 -8.54 -6.95 0.21
CA LEU A 152 -8.34 -6.02 1.32
C LEU A 152 -8.07 -4.60 0.84
N VAL A 153 -7.04 -4.42 0.02
CA VAL A 153 -6.58 -3.12 -0.47
C VAL A 153 -5.92 -3.26 -1.84
N VAL A 154 -5.82 -2.14 -2.55
CA VAL A 154 -4.95 -2.00 -3.72
C VAL A 154 -3.81 -1.04 -3.37
N ILE A 155 -2.57 -1.43 -3.65
CA ILE A 155 -1.39 -0.58 -3.50
C ILE A 155 -0.98 -0.06 -4.87
N ALA A 156 -1.02 1.27 -5.05
CA ALA A 156 -0.44 1.93 -6.21
C ALA A 156 1.08 2.08 -6.00
N ILE A 157 1.88 1.60 -6.94
CA ILE A 157 3.35 1.68 -6.91
C ILE A 157 3.81 2.58 -8.04
N GLY A 158 4.71 3.52 -7.75
CA GLY A 158 5.27 4.40 -8.78
C GLY A 158 6.38 5.31 -8.27
N LYS A 159 6.96 6.08 -9.18
CA LYS A 159 7.92 7.13 -8.87
C LYS A 159 7.18 8.42 -8.55
N GLY A 160 7.63 9.14 -7.52
CA GLY A 160 7.04 10.43 -7.17
C GLY A 160 7.26 11.49 -8.25
N ALA A 161 6.29 12.38 -8.40
CA ALA A 161 6.32 13.51 -9.32
C ALA A 161 6.00 14.83 -8.57
N PRO A 162 6.19 16.00 -9.19
CA PRO A 162 5.81 17.28 -8.60
C PRO A 162 4.33 17.34 -8.23
N ALA A 163 4.00 17.92 -7.07
CA ALA A 163 2.61 18.05 -6.58
C ALA A 163 1.73 18.86 -7.54
N GLU A 164 2.33 19.80 -8.27
CA GLU A 164 1.70 20.69 -9.22
C GLU A 164 1.06 19.97 -10.42
N LEU A 165 1.32 18.67 -10.59
CA LEU A 165 0.67 17.79 -11.57
C LEU A 165 -0.70 17.25 -11.09
N LEU A 166 -1.08 17.59 -9.86
CA LEU A 166 -2.37 17.28 -9.29
C LEU A 166 -3.24 18.54 -9.21
N GLU A 167 -4.55 18.34 -9.13
CA GLU A 167 -5.53 19.41 -9.00
C GLU A 167 -6.49 19.16 -7.83
N GLY A 168 -7.12 20.23 -7.34
CA GLY A 168 -8.15 20.18 -6.30
C GLY A 168 -7.73 19.42 -5.06
N GLY A 169 -8.63 18.62 -4.49
CA GLY A 169 -8.38 17.91 -3.25
C GLY A 169 -7.23 16.88 -3.30
N ALA A 170 -6.77 16.46 -4.46
CA ALA A 170 -5.59 15.61 -4.58
C ALA A 170 -4.31 16.43 -4.33
N TYR A 171 -4.23 17.64 -4.90
CA TYR A 171 -3.14 18.59 -4.64
C TYR A 171 -3.09 18.99 -3.16
N ASP A 172 -4.23 19.38 -2.59
CA ASP A 172 -4.31 19.82 -1.17
C ASP A 172 -3.76 18.75 -0.23
N ARG A 173 -4.14 17.50 -0.45
CA ARG A 173 -3.65 16.36 0.36
C ARG A 173 -2.18 16.03 0.09
N GLU A 174 -1.71 16.28 -1.13
CA GLU A 174 -0.32 16.06 -1.50
C GLU A 174 0.60 17.04 -0.78
N VAL A 175 0.23 18.32 -0.68
CA VAL A 175 1.04 19.37 -0.07
C VAL A 175 0.83 19.48 1.45
N ALA A 176 -0.20 18.86 2.02
CA ALA A 176 -0.49 18.88 3.44
C ALA A 176 0.69 18.35 4.27
N MET A 177 0.96 18.98 5.42
CA MET A 177 2.01 18.53 6.34
C MET A 177 1.67 17.15 6.90
N ARG A 178 2.70 16.31 7.04
CA ARG A 178 2.57 15.02 7.71
C ARG A 178 2.48 15.23 9.21
N SER A 179 1.57 14.51 9.84
CA SER A 179 1.42 14.51 11.30
C SER A 179 1.13 13.11 11.82
N ARG A 180 1.35 12.91 13.09
CA ARG A 180 0.92 11.76 13.87
C ARG A 180 0.46 12.28 15.24
N LEU A 181 -0.39 11.50 15.89
CA LEU A 181 -0.71 11.71 17.28
C LEU A 181 0.57 11.59 18.13
N PRO A 182 0.67 12.31 19.25
CA PRO A 182 1.75 12.17 20.22
C PRO A 182 1.86 10.71 20.74
N LEU A 183 3.05 10.33 21.19
CA LEU A 183 3.28 8.95 21.66
C LEU A 183 2.45 8.59 22.89
N ASP A 184 2.20 9.53 23.77
CA ASP A 184 1.39 9.37 25.00
C ASP A 184 -0.11 9.18 24.72
N GLU A 185 -0.59 9.62 23.55
CA GLU A 185 -1.94 9.30 23.09
C GLU A 185 -2.05 7.89 22.47
N ILE A 186 -0.94 7.34 21.99
CA ILE A 186 -0.90 6.03 21.31
C ILE A 186 -0.50 4.92 22.29
N VAL A 187 0.47 5.19 23.17
CA VAL A 187 0.96 4.24 24.17
C VAL A 187 0.20 4.47 25.46
N LEU A 188 -0.82 3.66 25.71
CA LEU A 188 -1.69 3.82 26.88
C LEU A 188 -1.00 3.47 28.19
N HIS A 189 0.02 2.59 28.17
CA HIS A 189 0.74 2.15 29.37
C HIS A 189 2.20 1.86 29.03
N GLY A 190 3.10 2.14 29.99
CA GLY A 190 4.49 1.69 29.92
C GLY A 190 5.40 2.49 28.99
N LEU A 191 5.02 3.73 28.61
CA LEU A 191 5.90 4.61 27.86
C LEU A 191 7.12 4.98 28.75
N PRO A 192 8.38 4.73 28.27
CA PRO A 192 9.56 5.19 29.00
C PRO A 192 9.56 6.71 29.12
N ASN A 193 10.03 7.24 30.25
CA ASN A 193 10.31 8.66 30.38
C ASN A 193 11.42 9.04 29.39
N ALA A 194 11.18 10.09 28.60
CA ALA A 194 12.14 10.63 27.64
C ALA A 194 13.17 11.50 28.36
#